data_acdf4e128974beab1fc82c5140877965
#
_entry.id   acdf4e128974beab1fc82c5140877965
#
_cell.length_a   1.000
_cell.length_b   1.000
_cell.length_c   1.000
_cell.angle_alpha   90.00
_cell.angle_beta   90.00
_cell.angle_gamma   90.00
#
_symmetry.space_group_name_H-M   'P 1'
#
loop_
_entity.id
_entity.type
_entity.pdbx_description
1 polymer ?
#
loop_
_entity_poly.entity_id
_entity_poly.type
_entity_poly.pdbx_seq_one_letter_code
_entity_poly.pdbx_strand_id
1 'polypeptide(L)'
;MLAFILRRLLQAIVVMATVAFLAFMLFQYVGDPVTSLLGQDATQEQREALRKDLGLDQPFPVQFARFVGNAVQGEFGLSLRQGRKVSSLIVERFPATLELAMAAAVIALVVGVPLGVYAALRRGSFGSQAVMTLSLLGVSLPTFLIGILLILVFSVQLKWLPSFGRGDTVSLGTWTTGLLTADGWKHLVLPAITLAVFQLALILRLVRAEMLEVLRTDYIKFARARGLSDRAVHFGHALKNTLVPVITITGLQLGSLIAFAIITETVFQWPGMGFLFIQAVQFADIPVMAAYLCLIALIFVVVNLVVDLLYFAVDPRLRIERSASGH
;
A
#
# COMPACT_ATOMS: atom_id res chain seq x y z
N MET A 1 4.56 27.83 0.38
CA MET A 1 5.22 26.53 0.17
C MET A 1 5.99 26.08 1.42
N LEU A 2 6.95 26.84 1.94
CA LEU A 2 7.76 26.40 3.09
C LEU A 2 6.91 26.01 4.31
N ALA A 3 5.94 26.85 4.71
CA ALA A 3 5.06 26.58 5.85
C ALA A 3 4.18 25.31 5.66
N PHE A 4 3.79 25.00 4.43
CA PHE A 4 3.07 23.77 4.10
C PHE A 4 3.97 22.54 4.28
N ILE A 5 5.17 22.59 3.72
CA ILE A 5 6.16 21.50 3.83
C ILE A 5 6.52 21.28 5.32
N LEU A 6 6.80 22.36 6.05
CA LEU A 6 7.11 22.28 7.49
C LEU A 6 5.97 21.65 8.30
N ARG A 7 4.72 22.04 8.03
CA ARG A 7 3.54 21.44 8.70
C ARG A 7 3.42 19.96 8.37
N ARG A 8 3.66 19.54 7.11
CA ARG A 8 3.62 18.14 6.71
C ARG A 8 4.76 17.33 7.33
N LEU A 9 5.96 17.91 7.40
CA LEU A 9 7.09 17.27 8.09
C LEU A 9 6.82 17.10 9.59
N LEU A 10 6.26 18.11 10.26
CA LEU A 10 5.86 17.98 11.66
C LEU A 10 4.82 16.87 11.86
N GLN A 11 3.80 16.81 11.00
CA GLN A 11 2.81 15.73 11.03
C GLN A 11 3.47 14.35 10.82
N ALA A 12 4.39 14.25 9.87
CA ALA A 12 5.15 13.05 9.61
C ALA A 12 5.97 12.60 10.84
N ILE A 13 6.65 13.52 11.50
CA ILE A 13 7.42 13.25 12.73
C ILE A 13 6.49 12.74 13.85
N VAL A 14 5.34 13.39 14.05
CA VAL A 14 4.37 12.97 15.08
C VAL A 14 3.85 11.56 14.80
N VAL A 15 3.47 11.26 13.54
CA VAL A 15 3.01 9.93 13.15
C VAL A 15 4.11 8.88 13.36
N MET A 16 5.33 9.17 12.89
CA MET A 16 6.46 8.24 13.05
C MET A 16 6.83 8.03 14.52
N ALA A 17 6.83 9.09 15.34
CA ALA A 17 7.08 8.98 16.77
C ALA A 17 6.01 8.13 17.46
N THR A 18 4.73 8.31 17.11
CA THR A 18 3.63 7.52 17.66
C THR A 18 3.77 6.04 17.27
N VAL A 19 4.06 5.75 16.00
CA VAL A 19 4.23 4.36 15.57
C VAL A 19 5.49 3.74 16.17
N ALA A 20 6.59 4.48 16.26
CA ALA A 20 7.80 4.01 16.95
C ALA A 20 7.53 3.70 18.42
N PHE A 21 6.72 4.54 19.10
CA PHE A 21 6.31 4.30 20.48
C PHE A 21 5.48 3.02 20.60
N LEU A 22 4.48 2.83 19.74
CA LEU A 22 3.65 1.61 19.72
C LEU A 22 4.49 0.37 19.41
N ALA A 23 5.40 0.46 18.43
CA ALA A 23 6.33 -0.62 18.09
C ALA A 23 7.26 -0.96 19.27
N PHE A 24 7.76 0.05 19.98
CA PHE A 24 8.56 -0.14 21.18
C PHE A 24 7.75 -0.79 22.33
N MET A 25 6.44 -0.46 22.47
CA MET A 25 5.57 -1.13 23.43
C MET A 25 5.47 -2.64 23.19
N LEU A 26 5.56 -3.10 21.94
CA LEU A 26 5.60 -4.54 21.67
C LEU A 26 6.83 -5.20 22.29
N PHE A 27 8.01 -4.58 22.25
CA PHE A 27 9.19 -5.09 22.93
C PHE A 27 9.03 -5.16 24.46
N GLN A 28 8.28 -4.20 25.02
CA GLN A 28 8.16 -4.08 26.47
C GLN A 28 7.11 -5.04 27.06
N TYR A 29 6.02 -5.32 26.31
CA TYR A 29 4.83 -5.99 26.87
C TYR A 29 4.42 -7.28 26.17
N VAL A 30 4.87 -7.54 24.95
CA VAL A 30 4.41 -8.73 24.17
C VAL A 30 5.36 -9.92 24.27
N GLY A 31 6.62 -9.69 24.65
CA GLY A 31 7.58 -10.78 24.83
C GLY A 31 8.85 -10.34 25.56
N ASP A 32 9.47 -11.26 26.27
CA ASP A 32 10.81 -11.05 26.83
C ASP A 32 11.86 -11.50 25.79
N PRO A 33 12.58 -10.56 25.14
CA PRO A 33 13.59 -10.91 24.15
C PRO A 33 14.71 -11.78 24.73
N VAL A 34 14.98 -11.66 26.01
CA VAL A 34 15.99 -12.48 26.72
C VAL A 34 15.60 -13.94 26.74
N THR A 35 14.35 -14.24 27.08
CA THR A 35 13.81 -15.60 27.09
C THR A 35 13.74 -16.19 25.68
N SER A 36 13.42 -15.37 24.69
CA SER A 36 13.36 -15.80 23.28
C SER A 36 14.73 -16.10 22.68
N LEU A 37 15.77 -15.39 23.09
CA LEU A 37 17.14 -15.57 22.58
C LEU A 37 17.89 -16.70 23.28
N LEU A 38 17.76 -16.83 24.60
CA LEU A 38 18.49 -17.80 25.39
C LEU A 38 17.76 -19.13 25.59
N GLY A 39 16.43 -19.17 25.31
CA GLY A 39 15.62 -20.35 25.62
C GLY A 39 15.26 -20.46 27.11
N GLN A 40 14.51 -21.53 27.44
CA GLN A 40 14.04 -21.75 28.81
C GLN A 40 15.12 -22.28 29.75
N ASP A 41 16.12 -22.93 29.22
CA ASP A 41 17.21 -23.61 29.99
C ASP A 41 18.36 -22.68 30.41
N ALA A 42 18.29 -21.39 30.07
CA ALA A 42 19.34 -20.42 30.39
C ALA A 42 19.40 -20.11 31.89
N THR A 43 20.63 -20.01 32.43
CA THR A 43 20.85 -19.65 33.84
C THR A 43 20.47 -18.19 34.10
N GLN A 44 20.21 -17.87 35.37
CA GLN A 44 19.84 -16.51 35.77
C GLN A 44 20.95 -15.51 35.45
N GLU A 45 22.20 -15.89 35.64
CA GLU A 45 23.37 -15.08 35.30
C GLU A 45 23.44 -14.74 33.80
N GLN A 46 23.15 -15.73 32.92
CA GLN A 46 23.11 -15.50 31.46
C GLN A 46 21.98 -14.56 31.07
N ARG A 47 20.83 -14.67 31.71
CA ARG A 47 19.69 -13.76 31.48
C ARG A 47 19.97 -12.33 31.91
N GLU A 48 20.61 -12.15 33.08
CA GLU A 48 20.98 -10.82 33.58
C GLU A 48 22.10 -10.20 32.72
N ALA A 49 23.08 -10.97 32.30
CA ALA A 49 24.13 -10.50 31.41
C ALA A 49 23.55 -10.03 30.06
N LEU A 50 22.65 -10.82 29.44
CA LEU A 50 22.02 -10.45 28.19
C LEU A 50 21.09 -9.26 28.35
N ARG A 51 20.34 -9.14 29.47
CA ARG A 51 19.53 -7.94 29.76
C ARG A 51 20.36 -6.67 29.80
N LYS A 52 21.54 -6.75 30.41
CA LYS A 52 22.46 -5.63 30.48
C LYS A 52 23.07 -5.29 29.13
N ASP A 53 23.46 -6.30 28.35
CA ASP A 53 23.99 -6.12 26.99
C ASP A 53 22.94 -5.49 26.04
N LEU A 54 21.69 -5.90 26.17
CA LEU A 54 20.58 -5.32 25.41
C LEU A 54 20.13 -3.97 25.96
N GLY A 55 20.62 -3.54 27.17
CA GLY A 55 20.26 -2.29 27.82
C GLY A 55 18.83 -2.25 28.32
N LEU A 56 18.24 -3.42 28.61
CA LEU A 56 16.89 -3.55 29.15
C LEU A 56 16.80 -3.20 30.65
N ASP A 57 17.94 -3.01 31.31
CA ASP A 57 18.10 -2.51 32.68
C ASP A 57 18.02 -0.98 32.77
N GLN A 58 18.07 -0.27 31.63
CA GLN A 58 18.05 1.20 31.60
C GLN A 58 16.62 1.75 31.81
N PRO A 59 16.48 3.02 32.27
CA PRO A 59 15.17 3.67 32.34
C PRO A 59 14.46 3.70 31.01
N PHE A 60 13.12 3.56 31.03
CA PHE A 60 12.26 3.53 29.85
C PHE A 60 12.57 4.62 28.79
N PRO A 61 12.75 5.92 29.14
CA PRO A 61 13.07 6.94 28.14
C PRO A 61 14.39 6.69 27.39
N VAL A 62 15.40 6.10 28.09
CA VAL A 62 16.70 5.78 27.49
C VAL A 62 16.56 4.62 26.52
N GLN A 63 15.82 3.57 26.89
CA GLN A 63 15.54 2.43 26.02
C GLN A 63 14.80 2.89 24.75
N PHE A 64 13.76 3.74 24.92
CA PHE A 64 13.00 4.29 23.79
C PHE A 64 13.87 5.15 22.86
N ALA A 65 14.69 6.05 23.43
CA ALA A 65 15.61 6.88 22.65
C ALA A 65 16.60 6.03 21.83
N ARG A 66 17.15 4.95 22.43
CA ARG A 66 18.02 3.99 21.75
C ARG A 66 17.26 3.25 20.63
N PHE A 67 16.05 2.79 20.89
CA PHE A 67 15.20 2.16 19.88
C PHE A 67 14.96 3.08 18.67
N VAL A 68 14.57 4.34 18.92
CA VAL A 68 14.35 5.33 17.85
C VAL A 68 15.66 5.60 17.09
N GLY A 69 16.78 5.76 17.80
CA GLY A 69 18.10 5.97 17.19
C GLY A 69 18.49 4.83 16.24
N ASN A 70 18.28 3.58 16.66
CA ASN A 70 18.53 2.39 15.84
C ASN A 70 17.54 2.29 14.66
N ALA A 71 16.25 2.55 14.91
CA ALA A 71 15.20 2.52 13.88
C ALA A 71 15.46 3.54 12.76
N VAL A 72 15.94 4.75 13.08
CA VAL A 72 16.32 5.76 12.08
C VAL A 72 17.49 5.30 11.21
N GLN A 73 18.38 4.46 11.74
CA GLN A 73 19.48 3.85 11.00
C GLN A 73 19.07 2.56 10.25
N GLY A 74 17.80 2.14 10.38
CA GLY A 74 17.29 0.89 9.80
C GLY A 74 17.73 -0.37 10.56
N GLU A 75 18.23 -0.21 11.78
CA GLU A 75 18.69 -1.31 12.61
C GLU A 75 17.63 -1.71 13.63
N PHE A 76 16.96 -2.83 13.37
CA PHE A 76 15.90 -3.41 14.23
C PHE A 76 16.38 -4.68 14.96
N GLY A 77 17.67 -5.01 14.87
CA GLY A 77 18.25 -6.18 15.49
C GLY A 77 18.12 -7.45 14.63
N LEU A 78 18.13 -8.60 15.30
CA LEU A 78 18.02 -9.92 14.69
C LEU A 78 16.59 -10.45 14.82
N SER A 79 16.10 -11.12 13.77
CA SER A 79 14.87 -11.92 13.83
C SER A 79 15.07 -13.05 14.83
N LEU A 80 14.20 -13.16 15.82
CA LEU A 80 14.23 -14.21 16.84
C LEU A 80 14.01 -15.60 16.25
N ARG A 81 13.27 -15.68 15.14
CA ARG A 81 12.97 -16.93 14.44
C ARG A 81 14.04 -17.33 13.43
N GLN A 82 14.53 -16.39 12.64
CA GLN A 82 15.40 -16.67 11.50
C GLN A 82 16.91 -16.49 11.81
N GLY A 83 17.25 -15.85 12.94
CA GLY A 83 18.63 -15.54 13.31
C GLY A 83 19.36 -14.59 12.34
N ARG A 84 18.62 -13.92 11.43
CA ARG A 84 19.13 -13.00 10.42
C ARG A 84 18.82 -11.55 10.79
N LYS A 85 19.60 -10.59 10.29
CA LYS A 85 19.29 -9.17 10.46
C LYS A 85 17.92 -8.84 9.87
N VAL A 86 17.07 -8.14 10.63
CA VAL A 86 15.74 -7.73 10.19
C VAL A 86 15.81 -6.83 8.96
N SER A 87 16.79 -5.93 8.90
CA SER A 87 17.02 -5.07 7.73
C SER A 87 17.23 -5.88 6.44
N SER A 88 18.00 -6.98 6.49
CA SER A 88 18.21 -7.84 5.32
C SER A 88 16.94 -8.57 4.89
N LEU A 89 16.09 -9.00 5.84
CA LEU A 89 14.80 -9.63 5.55
C LEU A 89 13.86 -8.64 4.88
N ILE A 90 13.84 -7.40 5.35
CA ILE A 90 13.03 -6.32 4.77
C ILE A 90 13.44 -6.07 3.31
N VAL A 91 14.73 -5.86 3.05
CA VAL A 91 15.25 -5.59 1.69
C VAL A 91 14.94 -6.75 0.74
N GLU A 92 15.01 -8.00 1.22
CA GLU A 92 14.68 -9.18 0.42
C GLU A 92 13.18 -9.27 0.06
N ARG A 93 12.28 -8.87 1.00
CA ARG A 93 10.83 -9.04 0.85
C ARG A 93 10.12 -7.82 0.26
N PHE A 94 10.67 -6.63 0.43
CA PHE A 94 10.07 -5.38 -0.01
C PHE A 94 9.77 -5.31 -1.51
N PRO A 95 10.66 -5.78 -2.42
CA PRO A 95 10.37 -5.80 -3.85
C PRO A 95 9.09 -6.55 -4.21
N ALA A 96 8.83 -7.70 -3.56
CA ALA A 96 7.66 -8.51 -3.82
C ALA A 96 6.35 -7.79 -3.48
N THR A 97 6.29 -7.12 -2.33
CA THR A 97 5.12 -6.32 -1.92
C THR A 97 4.90 -5.15 -2.86
N LEU A 98 5.98 -4.44 -3.25
CA LEU A 98 5.87 -3.28 -4.12
C LEU A 98 5.41 -3.67 -5.53
N GLU A 99 5.95 -4.77 -6.11
CA GLU A 99 5.49 -5.29 -7.40
C GLU A 99 4.00 -5.64 -7.39
N LEU A 100 3.55 -6.33 -6.34
CA LEU A 100 2.15 -6.70 -6.19
C LEU A 100 1.25 -5.46 -6.08
N ALA A 101 1.61 -4.50 -5.23
CA ALA A 101 0.85 -3.27 -5.04
C ALA A 101 0.79 -2.42 -6.32
N MET A 102 1.92 -2.28 -7.02
CA MET A 102 1.98 -1.53 -8.28
C MET A 102 1.19 -2.22 -9.39
N ALA A 103 1.29 -3.55 -9.52
CA ALA A 103 0.49 -4.31 -10.48
C ALA A 103 -1.01 -4.14 -10.21
N ALA A 104 -1.43 -4.23 -8.95
CA ALA A 104 -2.81 -4.00 -8.55
C ALA A 104 -3.28 -2.57 -8.85
N ALA A 105 -2.46 -1.56 -8.58
CA ALA A 105 -2.77 -0.16 -8.89
C ALA A 105 -2.92 0.07 -10.41
N VAL A 106 -2.03 -0.51 -11.21
CA VAL A 106 -2.09 -0.43 -12.68
C VAL A 106 -3.37 -1.10 -13.20
N ILE A 107 -3.70 -2.29 -12.73
CA ILE A 107 -4.95 -2.99 -13.10
C ILE A 107 -6.16 -2.12 -12.74
N ALA A 108 -6.19 -1.57 -11.53
CA ALA A 108 -7.29 -0.75 -11.05
C ALA A 108 -7.48 0.52 -11.90
N LEU A 109 -6.40 1.16 -12.35
CA LEU A 109 -6.46 2.33 -13.24
C LEU A 109 -6.83 1.96 -14.67
N VAL A 110 -6.13 0.98 -15.25
CA VAL A 110 -6.30 0.58 -16.67
C VAL A 110 -7.70 0.01 -16.93
N VAL A 111 -8.30 -0.64 -15.95
CA VAL A 111 -9.66 -1.20 -16.06
C VAL A 111 -10.71 -0.24 -15.47
N GLY A 112 -10.45 0.33 -14.31
CA GLY A 112 -11.42 1.18 -13.59
C GLY A 112 -11.74 2.49 -14.31
N VAL A 113 -10.73 3.16 -14.89
CA VAL A 113 -10.95 4.42 -15.61
C VAL A 113 -11.83 4.22 -16.86
N PRO A 114 -11.51 3.31 -17.80
CA PRO A 114 -12.37 3.08 -18.96
C PRO A 114 -13.79 2.63 -18.61
N LEU A 115 -13.93 1.74 -17.60
CA LEU A 115 -15.24 1.28 -17.16
C LEU A 115 -16.05 2.42 -16.51
N GLY A 116 -15.41 3.31 -15.75
CA GLY A 116 -16.04 4.50 -15.17
C GLY A 116 -16.53 5.48 -16.23
N VAL A 117 -15.70 5.75 -17.23
CA VAL A 117 -16.05 6.57 -18.40
C VAL A 117 -17.24 5.95 -19.16
N TYR A 118 -17.17 4.65 -19.45
CA TYR A 118 -18.26 3.92 -20.11
C TYR A 118 -19.56 4.02 -19.30
N ALA A 119 -19.50 3.79 -17.98
CA ALA A 119 -20.67 3.87 -17.11
C ALA A 119 -21.27 5.28 -17.01
N ALA A 120 -20.46 6.34 -17.20
CA ALA A 120 -20.92 7.72 -17.25
C ALA A 120 -21.61 8.05 -18.59
N LEU A 121 -20.94 7.71 -19.71
CA LEU A 121 -21.43 8.03 -21.05
C LEU A 121 -22.67 7.22 -21.46
N ARG A 122 -22.78 5.98 -20.99
CA ARG A 122 -23.91 5.08 -21.25
C ARG A 122 -24.86 4.96 -20.04
N ARG A 123 -25.05 6.07 -19.32
CA ARG A 123 -25.94 6.13 -18.16
C ARG A 123 -27.32 5.55 -18.49
N GLY A 124 -27.80 4.62 -17.63
CA GLY A 124 -29.14 3.98 -17.81
C GLY A 124 -29.12 2.75 -18.72
N SER A 125 -28.04 2.47 -19.46
CA SER A 125 -27.94 1.23 -20.23
C SER A 125 -27.75 0.01 -19.31
N PHE A 126 -28.16 -1.18 -19.79
CA PHE A 126 -27.96 -2.44 -19.08
C PHE A 126 -26.47 -2.69 -18.76
N GLY A 127 -25.57 -2.42 -19.71
CA GLY A 127 -24.13 -2.58 -19.50
C GLY A 127 -23.60 -1.66 -18.39
N SER A 128 -24.03 -0.41 -18.32
CA SER A 128 -23.68 0.51 -17.24
C SER A 128 -24.17 0.02 -15.87
N GLN A 129 -25.41 -0.49 -15.82
CA GLN A 129 -25.96 -1.06 -14.59
C GLN A 129 -25.20 -2.32 -14.16
N ALA A 130 -24.92 -3.23 -15.10
CA ALA A 130 -24.14 -4.44 -14.84
C ALA A 130 -22.74 -4.11 -14.28
N VAL A 131 -22.02 -3.16 -14.91
CA VAL A 131 -20.69 -2.72 -14.44
C VAL A 131 -20.78 -2.14 -13.01
N MET A 132 -21.78 -1.32 -12.72
CA MET A 132 -21.98 -0.74 -11.40
C MET A 132 -22.34 -1.80 -10.35
N THR A 133 -23.20 -2.76 -10.68
CA THR A 133 -23.54 -3.87 -9.77
C THR A 133 -22.35 -4.79 -9.50
N LEU A 134 -21.60 -5.15 -10.53
CA LEU A 134 -20.37 -5.95 -10.35
C LEU A 134 -19.32 -5.21 -9.51
N SER A 135 -19.19 -3.89 -9.69
CA SER A 135 -18.30 -3.09 -8.84
C SER A 135 -18.72 -3.09 -7.38
N LEU A 136 -20.02 -3.10 -7.10
CA LEU A 136 -20.56 -3.18 -5.75
C LEU A 136 -20.29 -4.55 -5.11
N LEU A 137 -20.45 -5.63 -5.87
CA LEU A 137 -20.09 -6.98 -5.40
C LEU A 137 -18.60 -7.08 -5.04
N GLY A 138 -17.73 -6.48 -5.86
CA GLY A 138 -16.27 -6.46 -5.59
C GLY A 138 -15.89 -5.73 -4.30
N VAL A 139 -16.69 -4.76 -3.84
CA VAL A 139 -16.48 -4.09 -2.55
C VAL A 139 -17.12 -4.85 -1.38
N SER A 140 -18.23 -5.54 -1.65
CA SER A 140 -18.99 -6.23 -0.61
C SER A 140 -18.36 -7.57 -0.19
N LEU A 141 -17.58 -8.19 -1.06
CA LEU A 141 -16.91 -9.46 -0.77
C LEU A 141 -15.57 -9.20 -0.08
N PRO A 142 -15.23 -9.97 0.97
CA PRO A 142 -13.90 -9.94 1.56
C PRO A 142 -12.83 -10.29 0.52
N THR A 143 -11.72 -9.56 0.49
CA THR A 143 -10.63 -9.75 -0.50
C THR A 143 -10.05 -11.17 -0.45
N PHE A 144 -9.91 -11.77 0.73
CA PHE A 144 -9.44 -13.15 0.86
C PHE A 144 -10.39 -14.16 0.18
N LEU A 145 -11.71 -13.93 0.26
CA LEU A 145 -12.68 -14.79 -0.40
C LEU A 145 -12.56 -14.71 -1.92
N ILE A 146 -12.39 -13.49 -2.46
CA ILE A 146 -12.12 -13.28 -3.90
C ILE A 146 -10.86 -14.05 -4.31
N GLY A 147 -9.78 -13.95 -3.53
CA GLY A 147 -8.53 -14.68 -3.79
C GLY A 147 -8.73 -16.19 -3.84
N ILE A 148 -9.43 -16.76 -2.85
CA ILE A 148 -9.72 -18.19 -2.79
C ILE A 148 -10.59 -18.63 -3.98
N LEU A 149 -11.60 -17.86 -4.37
CA LEU A 149 -12.43 -18.17 -5.53
C LEU A 149 -11.65 -18.12 -6.84
N LEU A 150 -10.74 -17.14 -7.00
CA LEU A 150 -9.85 -17.07 -8.17
C LEU A 150 -8.90 -18.27 -8.23
N ILE A 151 -8.30 -18.68 -7.11
CA ILE A 151 -7.49 -19.90 -7.02
C ILE A 151 -8.33 -21.12 -7.41
N LEU A 152 -9.53 -21.26 -6.85
CA LEU A 152 -10.40 -22.41 -7.14
C LEU A 152 -10.69 -22.52 -8.65
N VAL A 153 -11.07 -21.41 -9.29
CA VAL A 153 -11.44 -21.41 -10.71
C VAL A 153 -10.21 -21.55 -11.60
N PHE A 154 -9.23 -20.65 -11.46
CA PHE A 154 -8.14 -20.53 -12.45
C PHE A 154 -6.97 -21.47 -12.18
N SER A 155 -6.75 -21.85 -10.92
CA SER A 155 -5.63 -22.74 -10.59
C SER A 155 -6.06 -24.20 -10.43
N VAL A 156 -7.20 -24.46 -9.77
CA VAL A 156 -7.62 -25.84 -9.46
C VAL A 156 -8.45 -26.42 -10.60
N GLN A 157 -9.50 -25.71 -11.06
CA GLN A 157 -10.41 -26.25 -12.08
C GLN A 157 -9.84 -26.11 -13.49
N LEU A 158 -9.42 -24.89 -13.89
CA LEU A 158 -8.92 -24.62 -15.22
C LEU A 158 -7.43 -24.95 -15.40
N LYS A 159 -6.66 -24.97 -14.30
CA LYS A 159 -5.19 -25.23 -14.31
C LYS A 159 -4.41 -24.29 -15.23
N TRP A 160 -4.87 -23.03 -15.35
CA TRP A 160 -4.23 -22.04 -16.21
C TRP A 160 -3.11 -21.28 -15.50
N LEU A 161 -3.28 -21.01 -14.21
CA LEU A 161 -2.39 -20.18 -13.42
C LEU A 161 -2.00 -20.90 -12.11
N PRO A 162 -0.82 -20.62 -11.58
CA PRO A 162 -0.36 -21.19 -10.31
C PRO A 162 -1.18 -20.65 -9.11
N SER A 163 -1.27 -21.47 -8.06
CA SER A 163 -2.04 -21.13 -6.86
C SER A 163 -1.26 -20.25 -5.87
N PHE A 164 0.06 -20.45 -5.74
CA PHE A 164 0.89 -19.90 -4.66
C PHE A 164 2.28 -19.51 -5.14
N GLY A 165 2.92 -18.63 -4.37
CA GLY A 165 4.30 -18.23 -4.59
C GLY A 165 4.46 -17.06 -5.57
N ARG A 166 5.72 -16.72 -5.89
CA ARG A 166 6.10 -15.60 -6.77
C ARG A 166 6.66 -16.05 -8.12
N GLY A 167 6.89 -17.37 -8.28
CA GLY A 167 7.55 -17.92 -9.46
C GLY A 167 9.02 -17.56 -9.58
N ASP A 168 9.56 -17.72 -10.78
CA ASP A 168 10.93 -17.39 -11.08
C ASP A 168 11.17 -15.88 -11.00
N THR A 169 12.29 -15.49 -10.39
CA THR A 169 12.69 -14.09 -10.26
C THR A 169 14.11 -13.86 -10.77
N VAL A 170 14.36 -12.67 -11.30
CA VAL A 170 15.68 -12.20 -11.69
C VAL A 170 16.20 -11.24 -10.63
N SER A 171 17.47 -11.39 -10.22
CA SER A 171 18.13 -10.49 -9.30
C SER A 171 18.80 -9.35 -10.05
N LEU A 172 18.47 -8.13 -9.66
CA LEU A 172 19.07 -6.88 -10.14
C LEU A 172 19.80 -6.20 -8.95
N GLY A 173 20.90 -6.79 -8.51
CA GLY A 173 21.60 -6.38 -7.30
C GLY A 173 20.81 -6.75 -6.03
N THR A 174 20.43 -5.76 -5.25
CA THR A 174 19.59 -5.95 -4.04
C THR A 174 18.10 -6.10 -4.34
N TRP A 175 17.68 -5.84 -5.58
CA TRP A 175 16.29 -5.93 -6.03
C TRP A 175 16.05 -7.26 -6.77
N THR A 176 14.99 -7.97 -6.38
CA THR A 176 14.53 -9.16 -7.11
C THR A 176 13.21 -8.84 -7.81
N THR A 177 13.06 -9.26 -9.08
CA THR A 177 11.84 -9.00 -9.85
C THR A 177 11.34 -10.25 -10.58
N GLY A 178 10.03 -10.51 -10.49
CA GLY A 178 9.34 -11.52 -11.30
C GLY A 178 8.84 -10.97 -12.64
N LEU A 179 8.85 -9.64 -12.82
CA LEU A 179 8.32 -8.99 -14.03
C LEU A 179 9.15 -9.28 -15.29
N LEU A 180 10.37 -9.77 -15.16
CA LEU A 180 11.25 -10.13 -16.27
C LEU A 180 11.13 -11.61 -16.67
N THR A 181 10.27 -12.37 -16.02
CA THR A 181 10.07 -13.81 -16.29
C THR A 181 8.62 -14.10 -16.65
N ALA A 182 8.39 -15.02 -17.57
CA ALA A 182 7.04 -15.46 -17.93
C ALA A 182 6.34 -16.18 -16.76
N ASP A 183 7.11 -16.89 -15.95
CA ASP A 183 6.60 -17.60 -14.79
C ASP A 183 6.21 -16.63 -13.67
N GLY A 184 7.02 -15.60 -13.41
CA GLY A 184 6.68 -14.53 -12.46
C GLY A 184 5.36 -13.81 -12.81
N TRP A 185 5.13 -13.53 -14.10
CA TRP A 185 3.85 -12.96 -14.54
C TRP A 185 2.66 -13.87 -14.23
N LYS A 186 2.79 -15.19 -14.49
CA LYS A 186 1.71 -16.16 -14.19
C LYS A 186 1.36 -16.17 -12.70
N HIS A 187 2.36 -16.08 -11.84
CA HIS A 187 2.15 -16.04 -10.39
C HIS A 187 1.58 -14.69 -9.91
N LEU A 188 1.87 -13.59 -10.60
CA LEU A 188 1.43 -12.25 -10.21
C LEU A 188 -0.04 -11.98 -10.54
N VAL A 189 -0.61 -12.58 -11.59
CA VAL A 189 -1.95 -12.24 -12.13
C VAL A 189 -3.04 -12.37 -11.08
N LEU A 190 -3.18 -13.52 -10.42
CA LEU A 190 -4.28 -13.76 -9.47
C LEU A 190 -4.16 -12.89 -8.21
N PRO A 191 -2.98 -12.79 -7.55
CA PRO A 191 -2.80 -11.87 -6.42
C PRO A 191 -3.06 -10.40 -6.79
N ALA A 192 -2.56 -9.96 -7.95
CA ALA A 192 -2.72 -8.57 -8.39
C ALA A 192 -4.20 -8.24 -8.68
N ILE A 193 -4.96 -9.14 -9.33
CA ILE A 193 -6.41 -8.97 -9.52
C ILE A 193 -7.12 -8.92 -8.17
N THR A 194 -6.81 -9.85 -7.26
CA THR A 194 -7.42 -9.91 -5.93
C THR A 194 -7.27 -8.59 -5.18
N LEU A 195 -6.05 -8.07 -5.15
CA LEU A 195 -5.73 -6.80 -4.47
C LEU A 195 -6.35 -5.61 -5.20
N ALA A 196 -6.46 -5.67 -6.54
CA ALA A 196 -7.00 -4.58 -7.36
C ALA A 196 -8.50 -4.40 -7.26
N VAL A 197 -9.29 -5.45 -7.01
CA VAL A 197 -10.77 -5.41 -7.11
C VAL A 197 -11.41 -4.28 -6.31
N PHE A 198 -11.00 -4.11 -5.05
CA PHE A 198 -11.53 -3.05 -4.20
C PHE A 198 -11.20 -1.66 -4.77
N GLN A 199 -9.94 -1.46 -5.14
CA GLN A 199 -9.44 -0.20 -5.68
C GLN A 199 -10.07 0.13 -7.04
N LEU A 200 -10.21 -0.88 -7.89
CA LEU A 200 -10.88 -0.77 -9.19
C LEU A 200 -12.32 -0.28 -9.03
N ALA A 201 -13.09 -0.87 -8.11
CA ALA A 201 -14.46 -0.48 -7.86
C ALA A 201 -14.58 0.96 -7.33
N LEU A 202 -13.63 1.41 -6.53
CA LEU A 202 -13.56 2.78 -6.04
C LEU A 202 -13.24 3.76 -7.16
N ILE A 203 -12.21 3.48 -7.97
CA ILE A 203 -11.81 4.31 -9.12
C ILE A 203 -12.95 4.40 -10.15
N LEU A 204 -13.57 3.28 -10.49
CA LEU A 204 -14.68 3.23 -11.43
C LEU A 204 -15.82 4.17 -11.01
N ARG A 205 -16.23 4.10 -9.74
CA ARG A 205 -17.32 4.96 -9.21
C ARG A 205 -16.91 6.43 -9.17
N LEU A 206 -15.67 6.71 -8.78
CA LEU A 206 -15.16 8.08 -8.76
C LEU A 206 -15.12 8.66 -10.17
N VAL A 207 -14.52 7.95 -11.13
CA VAL A 207 -14.45 8.40 -12.54
C VAL A 207 -15.84 8.63 -13.11
N ARG A 208 -16.79 7.73 -12.81
CA ARG A 208 -18.19 7.92 -13.25
C ARG A 208 -18.81 9.19 -12.67
N ALA A 209 -18.64 9.44 -11.37
CA ALA A 209 -19.19 10.61 -10.71
C ALA A 209 -18.61 11.92 -11.28
N GLU A 210 -17.29 12.00 -11.33
CA GLU A 210 -16.55 13.14 -11.87
C GLU A 210 -16.88 13.40 -13.35
N MET A 211 -16.96 12.36 -14.19
CA MET A 211 -17.36 12.50 -15.58
C MET A 211 -18.77 13.08 -15.72
N LEU A 212 -19.72 12.60 -14.91
CA LEU A 212 -21.10 13.10 -14.96
C LEU A 212 -21.19 14.56 -14.51
N GLU A 213 -20.39 14.99 -13.57
CA GLU A 213 -20.29 16.37 -13.11
C GLU A 213 -19.67 17.26 -14.18
N VAL A 214 -18.49 16.89 -14.67
CA VAL A 214 -17.75 17.63 -15.70
C VAL A 214 -18.57 17.80 -16.98
N LEU A 215 -19.28 16.77 -17.45
CA LEU A 215 -20.11 16.82 -18.66
C LEU A 215 -21.26 17.81 -18.57
N ARG A 216 -21.65 18.30 -17.39
CA ARG A 216 -22.68 19.28 -17.17
C ARG A 216 -22.18 20.73 -17.12
N THR A 217 -20.86 20.92 -17.04
CA THR A 217 -20.26 22.25 -16.94
C THR A 217 -20.43 23.09 -18.20
N ASP A 218 -20.41 24.43 -18.05
CA ASP A 218 -20.68 25.36 -19.15
C ASP A 218 -19.53 25.33 -20.20
N TYR A 219 -18.30 25.07 -19.81
CA TYR A 219 -17.23 24.96 -20.80
C TYR A 219 -17.42 23.75 -21.73
N ILE A 220 -18.00 22.64 -21.26
CA ILE A 220 -18.36 21.49 -22.09
C ILE A 220 -19.54 21.85 -23.02
N LYS A 221 -20.57 22.58 -22.54
CA LYS A 221 -21.64 23.08 -23.37
C LYS A 221 -21.10 24.00 -24.47
N PHE A 222 -20.14 24.88 -24.11
CA PHE A 222 -19.49 25.76 -25.06
C PHE A 222 -18.69 25.01 -26.12
N ALA A 223 -17.94 23.97 -25.70
CA ALA A 223 -17.19 23.11 -26.62
C ALA A 223 -18.12 22.44 -27.66
N ARG A 224 -19.30 21.95 -27.23
CA ARG A 224 -20.32 21.39 -28.13
C ARG A 224 -20.93 22.47 -29.06
N ALA A 225 -21.20 23.66 -28.55
CA ALA A 225 -21.72 24.77 -29.34
C ALA A 225 -20.74 25.21 -30.44
N ARG A 226 -19.44 25.02 -30.24
CA ARG A 226 -18.38 25.25 -31.24
C ARG A 226 -18.30 24.13 -32.30
N GLY A 227 -19.13 23.10 -32.24
CA GLY A 227 -19.13 21.99 -33.21
C GLY A 227 -18.07 20.93 -32.99
N LEU A 228 -17.48 20.86 -31.80
CA LEU A 228 -16.53 19.77 -31.50
C LEU A 228 -17.27 18.44 -31.46
N SER A 229 -16.62 17.40 -32.02
CA SER A 229 -17.16 16.02 -31.98
C SER A 229 -17.28 15.50 -30.56
N ASP A 230 -18.27 14.62 -30.31
CA ASP A 230 -18.45 13.99 -28.99
C ASP A 230 -17.17 13.31 -28.49
N ARG A 231 -16.38 12.70 -29.37
CA ARG A 231 -15.09 12.07 -29.01
C ARG A 231 -14.10 13.12 -28.49
N ALA A 232 -13.99 14.26 -29.14
CA ALA A 232 -13.11 15.35 -28.70
C ALA A 232 -13.60 15.94 -27.36
N VAL A 233 -14.90 16.12 -27.18
CA VAL A 233 -15.53 16.60 -25.95
C VAL A 233 -15.27 15.62 -24.80
N HIS A 234 -15.56 14.33 -24.99
CA HIS A 234 -15.46 13.33 -23.91
C HIS A 234 -14.02 13.04 -23.51
N PHE A 235 -13.14 12.77 -24.47
CA PHE A 235 -11.76 12.32 -24.18
C PHE A 235 -10.75 13.47 -24.15
N GLY A 236 -10.93 14.50 -24.96
CA GLY A 236 -10.03 15.67 -25.02
C GLY A 236 -10.29 16.69 -23.91
N HIS A 237 -11.54 16.91 -23.55
CA HIS A 237 -11.93 17.93 -22.59
C HIS A 237 -12.43 17.36 -21.26
N ALA A 238 -13.45 16.49 -21.27
CA ALA A 238 -14.06 16.01 -20.03
C ALA A 238 -13.13 15.08 -19.25
N LEU A 239 -12.60 14.04 -19.88
CA LEU A 239 -11.75 13.05 -19.20
C LEU A 239 -10.50 13.70 -18.61
N LYS A 240 -9.88 14.65 -19.29
CA LYS A 240 -8.67 15.32 -18.80
C LYS A 240 -8.92 16.01 -17.44
N ASN A 241 -10.07 16.65 -17.27
CA ASN A 241 -10.43 17.30 -16.00
C ASN A 241 -10.88 16.29 -14.94
N THR A 242 -11.54 15.21 -15.36
CA THR A 242 -11.95 14.09 -14.49
C THR A 242 -10.74 13.38 -13.88
N LEU A 243 -9.62 13.26 -14.60
CA LEU A 243 -8.45 12.54 -14.11
C LEU A 243 -7.72 13.24 -12.95
N VAL A 244 -7.89 14.55 -12.76
CA VAL A 244 -7.19 15.28 -11.67
C VAL A 244 -7.58 14.73 -10.29
N PRO A 245 -8.85 14.68 -9.87
CA PRO A 245 -9.22 14.07 -8.59
C PRO A 245 -8.95 12.56 -8.56
N VAL A 246 -9.04 11.87 -9.69
CA VAL A 246 -8.76 10.42 -9.77
C VAL A 246 -7.31 10.11 -9.45
N ILE A 247 -6.36 10.85 -10.03
CA ILE A 247 -4.92 10.69 -9.76
C ILE A 247 -4.63 10.97 -8.28
N THR A 248 -5.23 12.02 -7.72
CA THR A 248 -5.04 12.38 -6.31
C THR A 248 -5.51 11.26 -5.38
N ILE A 249 -6.74 10.78 -5.56
CA ILE A 249 -7.30 9.72 -4.71
C ILE A 249 -6.55 8.40 -4.91
N THR A 250 -6.20 8.06 -6.16
CA THR A 250 -5.39 6.86 -6.43
C THR A 250 -4.04 6.92 -5.75
N GLY A 251 -3.38 8.08 -5.78
CA GLY A 251 -2.12 8.28 -5.08
C GLY A 251 -2.23 8.05 -3.58
N LEU A 252 -3.24 8.63 -2.92
CA LEU A 252 -3.51 8.42 -1.49
C LEU A 252 -3.79 6.94 -1.17
N GLN A 253 -4.41 6.21 -2.08
CA GLN A 253 -4.73 4.80 -1.90
C GLN A 253 -3.55 3.86 -2.11
N LEU A 254 -2.43 4.30 -2.71
CA LEU A 254 -1.23 3.44 -2.86
C LEU A 254 -0.68 2.99 -1.51
N GLY A 255 -0.66 3.86 -0.50
CA GLY A 255 -0.26 3.50 0.86
C GLY A 255 -1.17 2.41 1.45
N SER A 256 -2.47 2.53 1.24
CA SER A 256 -3.46 1.54 1.67
C SER A 256 -3.29 0.21 0.93
N LEU A 257 -3.01 0.21 -0.38
CA LEU A 257 -2.74 -1.01 -1.14
C LEU A 257 -1.57 -1.81 -0.57
N ILE A 258 -0.48 -1.12 -0.21
CA ILE A 258 0.70 -1.76 0.39
C ILE A 258 0.35 -2.33 1.77
N ALA A 259 -0.39 -1.59 2.59
CA ALA A 259 -0.80 -2.05 3.92
C ALA A 259 -1.75 -3.25 3.85
N PHE A 260 -2.73 -3.22 2.94
CA PHE A 260 -3.69 -4.31 2.78
C PHE A 260 -3.19 -5.49 1.92
N ALA A 261 -2.02 -5.36 1.29
CA ALA A 261 -1.37 -6.47 0.58
C ALA A 261 -1.14 -7.70 1.49
N ILE A 262 -1.01 -7.49 2.81
CA ILE A 262 -0.81 -8.54 3.81
C ILE A 262 -1.80 -9.71 3.68
N ILE A 263 -3.09 -9.42 3.45
CA ILE A 263 -4.12 -10.45 3.32
C ILE A 263 -3.91 -11.24 2.02
N THR A 264 -3.68 -10.53 0.92
CA THR A 264 -3.44 -11.15 -0.39
C THR A 264 -2.14 -11.96 -0.39
N GLU A 265 -1.06 -11.42 0.17
CA GLU A 265 0.22 -12.12 0.31
C GLU A 265 0.07 -13.42 1.12
N THR A 266 -0.75 -13.39 2.18
CA THR A 266 -0.99 -14.57 3.01
C THR A 266 -1.79 -15.64 2.25
N VAL A 267 -2.86 -15.24 1.54
CA VAL A 267 -3.70 -16.17 0.76
C VAL A 267 -2.91 -16.86 -0.34
N PHE A 268 -2.08 -16.10 -1.07
CA PHE A 268 -1.29 -16.62 -2.18
C PHE A 268 0.12 -17.08 -1.78
N GLN A 269 0.46 -17.08 -0.50
CA GLN A 269 1.82 -17.34 0.01
C GLN A 269 2.88 -16.54 -0.78
N TRP A 270 2.54 -15.31 -1.15
CA TRP A 270 3.42 -14.40 -1.85
C TRP A 270 4.51 -13.93 -0.88
N PRO A 271 5.80 -14.09 -1.23
CA PRO A 271 6.90 -13.86 -0.29
C PRO A 271 7.20 -12.37 -0.08
N GLY A 272 6.20 -11.61 0.32
CA GLY A 272 6.30 -10.17 0.59
C GLY A 272 6.48 -9.84 2.06
N MET A 273 6.41 -8.53 2.35
CA MET A 273 6.56 -7.96 3.69
C MET A 273 5.39 -8.29 4.61
N GLY A 274 4.16 -8.29 4.07
CA GLY A 274 2.97 -8.60 4.84
C GLY A 274 2.93 -10.07 5.26
N PHE A 275 3.35 -10.98 4.37
CA PHE A 275 3.49 -12.39 4.70
C PHE A 275 4.56 -12.62 5.78
N LEU A 276 5.71 -11.91 5.67
CA LEU A 276 6.74 -11.93 6.71
C LEU A 276 6.19 -11.44 8.06
N PHE A 277 5.37 -10.38 8.07
CA PHE A 277 4.76 -9.85 9.27
C PHE A 277 3.78 -10.85 9.93
N ILE A 278 2.92 -11.51 9.15
CA ILE A 278 2.01 -12.54 9.70
C ILE A 278 2.80 -13.69 10.34
N GLN A 279 3.89 -14.13 9.70
CA GLN A 279 4.77 -15.12 10.29
C GLN A 279 5.42 -14.60 11.59
N ALA A 280 5.85 -13.34 11.61
CA ALA A 280 6.42 -12.73 12.82
C ALA A 280 5.40 -12.67 13.97
N VAL A 281 4.14 -12.37 13.69
CA VAL A 281 3.06 -12.38 14.69
C VAL A 281 2.84 -13.79 15.25
N GLN A 282 2.78 -14.80 14.37
CA GLN A 282 2.56 -16.19 14.78
C GLN A 282 3.67 -16.74 15.68
N PHE A 283 4.91 -16.28 15.50
CA PHE A 283 6.08 -16.74 16.24
C PHE A 283 6.60 -15.72 17.26
N ALA A 284 5.85 -14.65 17.53
CA ALA A 284 6.23 -13.55 18.42
C ALA A 284 7.65 -12.98 18.12
N ASP A 285 7.98 -12.85 16.82
CA ASP A 285 9.22 -12.23 16.33
C ASP A 285 9.09 -10.69 16.38
N ILE A 286 9.25 -10.14 17.59
CA ILE A 286 9.00 -8.74 17.88
C ILE A 286 9.88 -7.79 17.05
N PRO A 287 11.20 -8.06 16.84
CA PRO A 287 12.02 -7.19 16.00
C PRO A 287 11.48 -7.03 14.58
N VAL A 288 11.00 -8.11 13.97
CA VAL A 288 10.38 -8.07 12.63
C VAL A 288 9.05 -7.33 12.66
N MET A 289 8.23 -7.54 13.69
CA MET A 289 6.94 -6.85 13.84
C MET A 289 7.14 -5.33 13.96
N ALA A 290 8.05 -4.90 14.83
CA ALA A 290 8.34 -3.48 15.03
C ALA A 290 8.90 -2.82 13.76
N ALA A 291 9.81 -3.49 13.07
CA ALA A 291 10.37 -3.00 11.81
C ALA A 291 9.30 -2.85 10.73
N TYR A 292 8.40 -3.83 10.60
CA TYR A 292 7.29 -3.77 9.65
C TYR A 292 6.37 -2.57 9.93
N LEU A 293 5.96 -2.37 11.20
CA LEU A 293 5.09 -1.26 11.57
C LEU A 293 5.74 0.10 11.27
N CYS A 294 7.02 0.28 11.61
CA CYS A 294 7.77 1.50 11.30
C CYS A 294 7.90 1.72 9.80
N LEU A 295 8.18 0.66 9.03
CA LEU A 295 8.32 0.76 7.58
C LEU A 295 7.00 1.10 6.89
N ILE A 296 5.89 0.44 7.25
CA ILE A 296 4.58 0.74 6.66
C ILE A 296 4.15 2.17 6.98
N ALA A 297 4.38 2.64 8.22
CA ALA A 297 4.12 4.03 8.57
C ALA A 297 4.98 5.01 7.74
N LEU A 298 6.26 4.70 7.55
CA LEU A 298 7.17 5.49 6.72
C LEU A 298 6.69 5.55 5.26
N ILE A 299 6.33 4.41 4.68
CA ILE A 299 5.81 4.33 3.31
C ILE A 299 4.53 5.18 3.20
N PHE A 300 3.61 5.04 4.15
CA PHE A 300 2.37 5.81 4.16
C PHE A 300 2.63 7.32 4.25
N VAL A 301 3.54 7.75 5.10
CA VAL A 301 3.96 9.15 5.23
C VAL A 301 4.59 9.67 3.93
N VAL A 302 5.51 8.89 3.33
CA VAL A 302 6.18 9.28 2.09
C VAL A 302 5.19 9.36 0.93
N VAL A 303 4.32 8.35 0.77
CA VAL A 303 3.29 8.36 -0.28
C VAL A 303 2.36 9.56 -0.13
N ASN A 304 1.86 9.84 1.07
CA ASN A 304 1.01 11.00 1.32
C ASN A 304 1.74 12.32 1.03
N LEU A 305 3.00 12.45 1.43
CA LEU A 305 3.80 13.64 1.14
C LEU A 305 3.97 13.84 -0.37
N VAL A 306 4.29 12.78 -1.11
CA VAL A 306 4.44 12.83 -2.58
C VAL A 306 3.12 13.24 -3.24
N VAL A 307 2.00 12.65 -2.82
CA VAL A 307 0.67 12.98 -3.36
C VAL A 307 0.29 14.42 -3.06
N ASP A 308 0.54 14.90 -1.84
CA ASP A 308 0.30 16.30 -1.48
C ASP A 308 1.13 17.28 -2.31
N LEU A 309 2.39 16.95 -2.60
CA LEU A 309 3.26 17.74 -3.46
C LEU A 309 2.78 17.72 -4.91
N LEU A 310 2.35 16.56 -5.42
CA LEU A 310 1.78 16.43 -6.76
C LEU A 310 0.48 17.24 -6.88
N TYR A 311 -0.41 17.15 -5.88
CA TYR A 311 -1.65 17.92 -5.84
C TYR A 311 -1.37 19.42 -5.86
N PHE A 312 -0.41 19.88 -5.05
CA PHE A 312 0.02 21.28 -5.05
C PHE A 312 0.63 21.73 -6.40
N ALA A 313 1.29 20.82 -7.11
CA ALA A 313 1.89 21.12 -8.42
C ALA A 313 0.83 21.21 -9.53
N VAL A 314 -0.23 20.37 -9.45
CA VAL A 314 -1.27 20.23 -10.48
C VAL A 314 -2.38 21.26 -10.32
N ASP A 315 -2.73 21.68 -9.08
CA ASP A 315 -3.80 22.66 -8.84
C ASP A 315 -3.25 24.08 -8.51
N PRO A 316 -3.23 24.99 -9.50
CA PRO A 316 -2.80 26.37 -9.27
C PRO A 316 -3.72 27.18 -8.35
N ARG A 317 -4.98 26.77 -8.17
CA ARG A 317 -5.99 27.52 -7.39
C ARG A 317 -5.62 27.57 -5.91
N LEU A 318 -5.02 26.52 -5.39
CA LEU A 318 -4.50 26.49 -4.03
C LEU A 318 -3.37 27.50 -3.75
N ARG A 319 -2.75 28.02 -4.80
CA ARG A 319 -1.75 29.11 -4.67
C ARG A 319 -2.41 30.46 -4.40
N ILE A 320 -3.62 30.68 -4.87
CA ILE A 320 -4.31 31.99 -4.85
C ILE A 320 -5.11 32.19 -3.56
N GLU A 321 -5.81 31.17 -3.07
CA GLU A 321 -6.62 31.28 -1.84
C GLU A 321 -5.81 31.58 -0.57
N ARG A 322 -4.56 31.12 -0.50
CA ARG A 322 -3.67 31.41 0.62
C ARG A 322 -2.96 32.77 0.56
N SER A 323 -2.92 33.42 -0.60
CA SER A 323 -2.49 34.81 -0.70
C SER A 323 -3.57 35.79 -0.22
N ALA A 324 -4.83 35.37 -0.23
CA ALA A 324 -5.97 36.18 0.23
C ALA A 324 -6.30 36.05 1.71
N SER A 325 -5.85 34.97 2.39
CA SER A 325 -6.07 34.76 3.84
C SER A 325 -4.93 35.27 4.74
N GLY A 326 -3.98 35.99 4.18
CA GLY A 326 -2.81 36.57 4.86
C GLY A 326 -2.91 38.07 5.15
N HIS A 327 -4.13 38.60 5.25
CA HIS A 327 -4.37 39.98 5.74
C HIS A 327 -5.32 39.96 6.92
#